data_fa7976bf0d0ac542bcc1a0b6dd367111
#
_entry.id   fa7976bf0d0ac542bcc1a0b6dd367111
#
_cell.length_a   1.000
_cell.length_b   1.000
_cell.length_c   1.000
_cell.angle_alpha   90.00
_cell.angle_beta   90.00
_cell.angle_gamma   90.00
#
_symmetry.space_group_name_H-M   'P 1'
#
loop_
_entity.id
_entity.type
_entity.pdbx_description
1 polymer ?
#
loop_
_entity_poly.entity_id
_entity_poly.type
_entity_poly.pdbx_seq_one_letter_code
_entity_poly.pdbx_strand_id
1 'polypeptide(L)'
;MTGPSSGTTSANGRRRYVLAGIVVALGVLTGGILLDVLGTILFALTVAYVLMPVQGWLVRRGLSEWTGALAATVVGFVAALAVFAPIVVALYFRIEQVLDAVEALPQELSVTVLEATYTVEAGEVQALAVDYLSAAATSFALALPVLGIKFALFIVLMFGLLLKGDEAGRAAVAPIPYDYRDVVYALTKRARETLYAIYVLQVATSIATLVIAYPLFRLLGYEAALTLSIMAAVLQFVPIIGPSMLIAPITLYHVAIGDLVAATLVGVLGLVFVAWLPDIAVRPRLPRRSAGLPGSLYFVGFTGGLFTLGPIGIVVGPLIVAIFVEAVDLLADEVNGDATFTDLVEADDQEPPDAPADTETTLKESTSQAADD
;
A
#
# COMPACT_ATOMS: atom_id res chain seq x y z
N MET A 1 69.60 -1.32 -7.49
CA MET A 1 69.11 -2.70 -7.28
C MET A 1 67.99 -2.64 -6.31
N THR A 2 66.82 -3.00 -6.50
CA THR A 2 65.98 -3.72 -7.45
C THR A 2 64.55 -3.28 -7.21
N GLY A 3 63.83 -2.79 -8.22
CA GLY A 3 62.39 -2.80 -8.21
C GLY A 3 61.95 -4.26 -8.45
N PRO A 4 60.72 -4.59 -8.71
CA PRO A 4 59.45 -3.91 -8.65
C PRO A 4 58.34 -4.82 -8.08
N SER A 5 57.29 -4.30 -7.57
CA SER A 5 56.07 -5.06 -7.25
C SER A 5 54.81 -4.48 -7.93
N SER A 6 54.90 -4.27 -9.25
CA SER A 6 53.75 -3.80 -10.03
C SER A 6 52.80 -4.91 -10.53
N GLY A 7 53.07 -6.19 -10.23
CA GLY A 7 52.28 -7.33 -10.71
C GLY A 7 51.09 -7.75 -9.85
N THR A 8 51.07 -7.41 -8.58
CA THR A 8 50.04 -7.88 -7.65
C THR A 8 48.76 -7.06 -7.67
N THR A 9 48.82 -5.79 -8.04
CA THR A 9 47.65 -4.88 -8.10
C THR A 9 46.70 -5.19 -9.28
N SER A 10 47.27 -5.59 -10.44
CA SER A 10 46.44 -5.91 -11.63
C SER A 10 45.69 -7.26 -11.50
N ALA A 11 46.33 -8.24 -10.86
CA ALA A 11 45.74 -9.56 -10.61
C ALA A 11 44.55 -9.47 -9.62
N ASN A 12 44.66 -8.64 -8.59
CA ASN A 12 43.57 -8.41 -7.62
C ASN A 12 42.38 -7.65 -8.23
N GLY A 13 42.61 -6.71 -9.14
CA GLY A 13 41.56 -6.01 -9.88
C GLY A 13 40.74 -6.98 -10.74
N ARG A 14 41.39 -7.80 -11.55
CA ARG A 14 40.72 -8.78 -12.43
C ARG A 14 39.90 -9.79 -11.63
N ARG A 15 40.41 -10.29 -10.51
CA ARG A 15 39.69 -11.21 -9.61
C ARG A 15 38.44 -10.59 -9.04
N ARG A 16 38.45 -9.31 -8.65
CA ARG A 16 37.25 -8.58 -8.15
C ARG A 16 36.17 -8.48 -9.22
N TYR A 17 36.51 -8.11 -10.46
CA TYR A 17 35.55 -8.03 -11.55
C TYR A 17 34.95 -9.40 -11.92
N VAL A 18 35.74 -10.46 -11.91
CA VAL A 18 35.24 -11.83 -12.17
C VAL A 18 34.30 -12.28 -11.07
N LEU A 19 34.64 -12.05 -9.78
CA LEU A 19 33.78 -12.39 -8.66
C LEU A 19 32.49 -11.56 -8.69
N ALA A 20 32.58 -10.27 -8.98
CA ALA A 20 31.38 -9.42 -9.14
C ALA A 20 30.49 -9.91 -10.29
N GLY A 21 31.07 -10.27 -11.42
CA GLY A 21 30.33 -10.86 -12.55
C GLY A 21 29.62 -12.17 -12.20
N ILE A 22 30.29 -13.05 -11.45
CA ILE A 22 29.70 -14.31 -10.96
C ILE A 22 28.53 -14.02 -10.00
N VAL A 23 28.71 -13.09 -9.06
CA VAL A 23 27.65 -12.71 -8.09
C VAL A 23 26.44 -12.14 -8.83
N VAL A 24 26.66 -11.24 -9.81
CA VAL A 24 25.58 -10.68 -10.61
C VAL A 24 24.88 -11.77 -11.42
N ALA A 25 25.61 -12.65 -12.10
CA ALA A 25 25.03 -13.72 -12.90
C ALA A 25 24.19 -14.70 -12.04
N LEU A 26 24.74 -15.12 -10.90
CA LEU A 26 24.02 -15.97 -9.94
C LEU A 26 22.81 -15.24 -9.32
N GLY A 27 22.95 -13.93 -9.04
CA GLY A 27 21.87 -13.11 -8.53
C GLY A 27 20.70 -13.02 -9.52
N VAL A 28 20.98 -12.77 -10.79
CA VAL A 28 19.97 -12.76 -11.86
C VAL A 28 19.30 -14.14 -12.00
N LEU A 29 20.08 -15.21 -12.01
CA LEU A 29 19.54 -16.57 -12.09
C LEU A 29 18.66 -16.90 -10.88
N THR A 30 19.13 -16.60 -9.68
CA THR A 30 18.35 -16.80 -8.43
C THR A 30 17.09 -15.95 -8.44
N GLY A 31 17.19 -14.68 -8.83
CA GLY A 31 16.04 -13.79 -8.98
C GLY A 31 15.01 -14.34 -9.95
N GLY A 32 15.45 -14.86 -11.12
CA GLY A 32 14.55 -15.47 -12.10
C GLY A 32 13.83 -16.71 -11.58
N ILE A 33 14.50 -17.57 -10.81
CA ILE A 33 13.88 -18.76 -10.19
C ILE A 33 12.89 -18.36 -9.08
N LEU A 34 13.19 -17.30 -8.34
CA LEU A 34 12.38 -16.87 -7.20
C LEU A 34 11.27 -15.87 -7.56
N LEU A 35 11.07 -15.53 -8.85
CA LEU A 35 10.05 -14.55 -9.27
C LEU A 35 8.66 -14.86 -8.71
N ASP A 36 8.23 -16.13 -8.73
CA ASP A 36 6.91 -16.54 -8.26
C ASP A 36 6.71 -16.39 -6.74
N VAL A 37 7.80 -16.36 -5.99
CA VAL A 37 7.78 -16.18 -4.53
C VAL A 37 8.32 -14.82 -4.08
N LEU A 38 8.79 -14.00 -5.03
CA LEU A 38 9.37 -12.69 -4.74
C LEU A 38 8.39 -11.80 -3.95
N GLY A 39 7.11 -11.80 -4.34
CA GLY A 39 6.07 -11.10 -3.60
C GLY A 39 5.97 -11.55 -2.14
N THR A 40 6.06 -12.86 -1.88
CA THR A 40 6.03 -13.41 -0.52
C THR A 40 7.28 -13.00 0.28
N ILE A 41 8.45 -13.00 -0.36
CA ILE A 41 9.72 -12.57 0.26
C ILE A 41 9.65 -11.08 0.64
N LEU A 42 9.23 -10.23 -0.30
CA LEU A 42 9.08 -8.79 -0.06
C LEU A 42 8.05 -8.51 1.02
N PHE A 43 6.92 -9.24 1.02
CA PHE A 43 5.90 -9.10 2.06
C PHE A 43 6.42 -9.54 3.43
N ALA A 44 7.14 -10.66 3.51
CA ALA A 44 7.77 -11.10 4.76
C ALA A 44 8.79 -10.08 5.27
N LEU A 45 9.59 -9.52 4.38
CA LEU A 45 10.57 -8.48 4.71
C LEU A 45 9.88 -7.23 5.27
N THR A 46 8.83 -6.74 4.61
CA THR A 46 8.11 -5.54 5.04
C THR A 46 7.44 -5.75 6.40
N VAL A 47 6.76 -6.89 6.60
CA VAL A 47 6.10 -7.21 7.88
C VAL A 47 7.13 -7.42 8.99
N ALA A 48 8.25 -8.09 8.72
CA ALA A 48 9.33 -8.25 9.68
C ALA A 48 9.87 -6.89 10.16
N TYR A 49 10.08 -5.92 9.27
CA TYR A 49 10.49 -4.57 9.64
C TYR A 49 9.50 -3.87 10.58
N VAL A 50 8.20 -4.06 10.36
CA VAL A 50 7.14 -3.50 11.23
C VAL A 50 7.12 -4.18 12.60
N LEU A 51 7.44 -5.48 12.65
CA LEU A 51 7.45 -6.26 13.90
C LEU A 51 8.76 -6.18 14.68
N MET A 52 9.86 -5.72 14.08
CA MET A 52 11.14 -5.50 14.78
C MET A 52 11.01 -4.66 16.08
N PRO A 53 10.27 -3.54 16.12
CA PRO A 53 10.06 -2.80 17.36
C PRO A 53 9.35 -3.63 18.44
N VAL A 54 8.40 -4.49 18.04
CA VAL A 54 7.67 -5.38 18.94
C VAL A 54 8.62 -6.42 19.54
N GLN A 55 9.41 -7.07 18.70
CA GLN A 55 10.45 -8.00 19.15
C GLN A 55 11.46 -7.31 20.09
N GLY A 56 11.99 -6.15 19.71
CA GLY A 56 12.93 -5.40 20.54
C GLY A 56 12.33 -4.97 21.89
N TRP A 57 11.05 -4.66 21.94
CA TRP A 57 10.34 -4.38 23.19
C TRP A 57 10.23 -5.63 24.07
N LEU A 58 9.93 -6.80 23.49
CA LEU A 58 9.86 -8.08 24.21
C LEU A 58 11.23 -8.49 24.78
N VAL A 59 12.29 -8.34 23.99
CA VAL A 59 13.68 -8.63 24.42
C VAL A 59 14.09 -7.69 25.56
N ARG A 60 13.75 -6.40 25.48
CA ARG A 60 13.98 -5.44 26.59
C ARG A 60 13.22 -5.78 27.87
N ARG A 61 12.15 -6.58 27.77
CA ARG A 61 11.40 -7.09 28.93
C ARG A 61 11.96 -8.40 29.49
N GLY A 62 13.08 -8.88 28.98
CA GLY A 62 13.81 -10.03 29.52
C GLY A 62 13.58 -11.35 28.74
N LEU A 63 12.89 -11.32 27.59
CA LEU A 63 12.84 -12.50 26.74
C LEU A 63 14.17 -12.66 26.00
N SER A 64 14.55 -13.93 25.69
CA SER A 64 15.67 -14.19 24.80
C SER A 64 15.37 -13.71 23.37
N GLU A 65 16.39 -13.46 22.55
CA GLU A 65 16.21 -13.08 21.14
C GLU A 65 15.33 -14.09 20.39
N TRP A 66 15.53 -15.39 20.63
CA TRP A 66 14.76 -16.44 20.00
C TRP A 66 13.28 -16.42 20.42
N THR A 67 13.00 -16.31 21.73
CA THR A 67 11.61 -16.25 22.23
C THR A 67 10.93 -14.93 21.84
N GLY A 68 11.67 -13.84 21.77
CA GLY A 68 11.19 -12.54 21.29
C GLY A 68 10.82 -12.58 19.81
N ALA A 69 11.67 -13.20 18.98
CA ALA A 69 11.38 -13.41 17.57
C ALA A 69 10.17 -14.34 17.36
N LEU A 70 10.09 -15.45 18.10
CA LEU A 70 8.95 -16.36 18.03
C LEU A 70 7.64 -15.66 18.43
N ALA A 71 7.64 -14.92 19.53
CA ALA A 71 6.46 -14.19 19.99
C ALA A 71 6.04 -13.10 18.99
N ALA A 72 6.97 -12.35 18.43
CA ALA A 72 6.68 -11.38 17.38
C ALA A 72 6.14 -12.05 16.10
N THR A 73 6.67 -13.23 15.74
CA THR A 73 6.16 -14.03 14.61
C THR A 73 4.72 -14.49 14.87
N VAL A 74 4.41 -14.94 16.08
CA VAL A 74 3.05 -15.33 16.45
C VAL A 74 2.11 -14.12 16.39
N VAL A 75 2.53 -12.96 16.85
CA VAL A 75 1.75 -11.71 16.69
C VAL A 75 1.49 -11.40 15.22
N GLY A 76 2.51 -11.46 14.37
CA GLY A 76 2.37 -11.26 12.93
C GLY A 76 1.47 -12.32 12.26
N PHE A 77 1.60 -13.58 12.67
CA PHE A 77 0.74 -14.67 12.20
C PHE A 77 -0.74 -14.44 12.57
N VAL A 78 -1.01 -14.11 13.84
CA VAL A 78 -2.37 -13.83 14.31
C VAL A 78 -2.94 -12.59 13.61
N ALA A 79 -2.13 -11.55 13.43
CA ALA A 79 -2.54 -10.36 12.67
C ALA A 79 -2.86 -10.70 11.21
N ALA A 80 -2.02 -11.49 10.55
CA ALA A 80 -2.28 -11.95 9.19
C ALA A 80 -3.56 -12.81 9.10
N LEU A 81 -3.75 -13.75 10.04
CA LEU A 81 -4.99 -14.52 10.11
C LEU A 81 -6.21 -13.64 10.35
N ALA A 82 -6.12 -12.66 11.25
CA ALA A 82 -7.22 -11.73 11.52
C ALA A 82 -7.63 -10.92 10.27
N VAL A 83 -6.67 -10.62 9.38
CA VAL A 83 -6.91 -9.92 8.12
C VAL A 83 -7.45 -10.87 7.04
N PHE A 84 -6.84 -12.03 6.85
CA PHE A 84 -7.18 -12.92 5.73
C PHE A 84 -8.31 -13.91 6.03
N ALA A 85 -8.44 -14.40 7.28
CA ALA A 85 -9.45 -15.40 7.62
C ALA A 85 -10.90 -14.93 7.36
N PRO A 86 -11.32 -13.68 7.67
CA PRO A 86 -12.66 -13.23 7.34
C PRO A 86 -12.96 -13.24 5.85
N ILE A 87 -11.97 -12.93 5.01
CA ILE A 87 -12.12 -12.96 3.54
C ILE A 87 -12.30 -14.39 3.07
N VAL A 88 -11.43 -15.31 3.54
CA VAL A 88 -11.50 -16.72 3.18
C VAL A 88 -12.82 -17.33 3.65
N VAL A 89 -13.22 -17.05 4.89
CA VAL A 89 -14.49 -17.52 5.47
C VAL A 89 -15.69 -16.97 4.70
N ALA A 90 -15.70 -15.68 4.39
CA ALA A 90 -16.79 -15.07 3.62
C ALA A 90 -16.88 -15.67 2.21
N LEU A 91 -15.75 -15.86 1.56
CA LEU A 91 -15.71 -16.42 0.20
C LEU A 91 -16.08 -17.91 0.18
N TYR A 92 -15.63 -18.69 1.16
CA TYR A 92 -15.88 -20.13 1.19
C TYR A 92 -17.29 -20.50 1.66
N PHE A 93 -17.77 -19.86 2.73
CA PHE A 93 -19.07 -20.22 3.34
C PHE A 93 -20.26 -19.42 2.83
N ARG A 94 -20.03 -18.29 2.16
CA ARG A 94 -21.12 -17.42 1.71
C ARG A 94 -21.19 -17.21 0.20
N ILE A 95 -20.29 -17.83 -0.56
CA ILE A 95 -20.29 -17.68 -2.02
C ILE A 95 -21.61 -18.17 -2.64
N GLU A 96 -22.14 -19.31 -2.17
CA GLU A 96 -23.42 -19.83 -2.63
C GLU A 96 -24.55 -18.83 -2.33
N GLN A 97 -24.57 -18.24 -1.13
CA GLN A 97 -25.58 -17.23 -0.76
C GLN A 97 -25.47 -15.96 -1.62
N VAL A 98 -24.26 -15.59 -2.01
CA VAL A 98 -24.05 -14.45 -2.91
C VAL A 98 -24.49 -14.81 -4.33
N LEU A 99 -24.20 -16.00 -4.80
CA LEU A 99 -24.66 -16.50 -6.11
C LEU A 99 -26.20 -16.57 -6.15
N ASP A 100 -26.83 -17.18 -5.14
CA ASP A 100 -28.28 -17.27 -5.00
C ASP A 100 -28.92 -15.85 -4.98
N ALA A 101 -28.30 -14.91 -4.26
CA ALA A 101 -28.78 -13.53 -4.20
C ALA A 101 -28.67 -12.81 -5.56
N VAL A 102 -27.61 -13.08 -6.33
CA VAL A 102 -27.43 -12.53 -7.68
C VAL A 102 -28.41 -13.20 -8.65
N GLU A 103 -28.63 -14.51 -8.55
CA GLU A 103 -29.60 -15.25 -9.37
C GLU A 103 -31.06 -14.84 -9.06
N ALA A 104 -31.34 -14.47 -7.80
CA ALA A 104 -32.66 -13.99 -7.39
C ALA A 104 -32.97 -12.55 -7.81
N LEU A 105 -32.01 -11.81 -8.39
CA LEU A 105 -32.26 -10.47 -8.90
C LEU A 105 -33.25 -10.52 -10.06
N PRO A 106 -34.21 -9.55 -10.14
CA PRO A 106 -35.12 -9.48 -11.27
C PRO A 106 -34.37 -9.34 -12.60
N GLN A 107 -34.78 -10.10 -13.60
CA GLN A 107 -34.19 -10.01 -14.95
C GLN A 107 -34.43 -8.66 -15.64
N GLU A 108 -35.48 -7.96 -15.20
CA GLU A 108 -35.81 -6.61 -15.64
C GLU A 108 -35.74 -5.68 -14.41
N LEU A 109 -34.81 -4.74 -14.45
CA LEU A 109 -34.69 -3.68 -13.47
C LEU A 109 -35.53 -2.48 -13.95
N SER A 110 -36.67 -2.24 -13.30
CA SER A 110 -37.47 -1.05 -13.57
C SER A 110 -37.22 -0.01 -12.48
N VAL A 111 -36.57 1.09 -12.84
CA VAL A 111 -36.32 2.22 -11.94
C VAL A 111 -37.24 3.37 -12.37
N THR A 112 -38.19 3.73 -11.52
CA THR A 112 -39.08 4.88 -11.76
C THR A 112 -38.48 6.11 -11.07
N VAL A 113 -38.05 7.08 -11.87
CA VAL A 113 -37.55 8.37 -11.39
C VAL A 113 -38.42 9.48 -11.98
N LEU A 114 -39.03 10.29 -11.12
CA LEU A 114 -39.84 11.45 -11.53
C LEU A 114 -40.91 11.10 -12.59
N GLU A 115 -41.67 9.99 -12.36
CA GLU A 115 -42.76 9.48 -13.25
C GLU A 115 -42.26 8.83 -14.56
N ALA A 116 -40.94 8.82 -14.84
CA ALA A 116 -40.40 8.08 -15.97
C ALA A 116 -39.87 6.71 -15.50
N THR A 117 -40.37 5.63 -16.09
CA THR A 117 -39.90 4.27 -15.80
C THR A 117 -38.85 3.87 -16.84
N TYR A 118 -37.64 3.65 -16.37
CA TYR A 118 -36.52 3.12 -17.17
C TYR A 118 -36.43 1.63 -16.89
N THR A 119 -36.59 0.80 -17.90
CA THR A 119 -36.41 -0.64 -17.83
C THR A 119 -35.05 -0.99 -18.40
N VAL A 120 -34.22 -1.65 -17.62
CA VAL A 120 -32.89 -2.18 -18.05
C VAL A 120 -32.96 -3.70 -17.98
N GLU A 121 -32.66 -4.36 -19.09
CA GLU A 121 -32.51 -5.82 -19.11
C GLU A 121 -31.24 -6.21 -18.32
N ALA A 122 -31.45 -6.69 -17.11
CA ALA A 122 -30.37 -7.07 -16.20
C ALA A 122 -29.90 -8.52 -16.38
N GLY A 123 -30.60 -9.32 -17.18
CA GLY A 123 -30.33 -10.75 -17.35
C GLY A 123 -28.93 -11.06 -17.85
N GLU A 124 -28.41 -10.29 -18.81
CA GLU A 124 -27.03 -10.47 -19.31
C GLU A 124 -26.00 -10.09 -18.24
N VAL A 125 -26.25 -8.99 -17.51
CA VAL A 125 -25.36 -8.54 -16.41
C VAL A 125 -25.36 -9.54 -15.27
N GLN A 126 -26.53 -10.09 -14.93
CA GLN A 126 -26.68 -11.14 -13.93
C GLN A 126 -25.93 -12.42 -14.34
N ALA A 127 -26.10 -12.90 -15.57
CA ALA A 127 -25.40 -14.08 -16.06
C ALA A 127 -23.89 -13.89 -16.05
N LEU A 128 -23.39 -12.73 -16.49
CA LEU A 128 -21.97 -12.36 -16.40
C LEU A 128 -21.48 -12.32 -14.96
N ALA A 129 -22.26 -11.73 -14.04
CA ALA A 129 -21.87 -11.66 -12.63
C ALA A 129 -21.77 -13.03 -11.99
N VAL A 130 -22.71 -13.95 -12.24
CA VAL A 130 -22.68 -15.33 -11.77
C VAL A 130 -21.47 -16.08 -12.33
N ASP A 131 -21.21 -15.93 -13.65
CA ASP A 131 -20.07 -16.59 -14.30
C ASP A 131 -18.73 -16.09 -13.72
N TYR A 132 -18.54 -14.77 -13.59
CA TYR A 132 -17.35 -14.20 -12.97
C TYR A 132 -17.17 -14.59 -11.50
N LEU A 133 -18.24 -14.60 -10.71
CA LEU A 133 -18.19 -14.97 -9.29
C LEU A 133 -17.85 -16.47 -9.13
N SER A 134 -18.48 -17.33 -9.92
CA SER A 134 -18.22 -18.77 -9.89
C SER A 134 -16.81 -19.11 -10.37
N ALA A 135 -16.34 -18.48 -11.44
CA ALA A 135 -14.98 -18.61 -11.93
C ALA A 135 -13.95 -18.09 -10.90
N ALA A 136 -14.22 -16.95 -10.27
CA ALA A 136 -13.37 -16.40 -9.22
C ALA A 136 -13.31 -17.33 -7.99
N ALA A 137 -14.45 -17.87 -7.54
CA ALA A 137 -14.52 -18.81 -6.42
C ALA A 137 -13.74 -20.10 -6.72
N THR A 138 -13.91 -20.66 -7.92
CA THR A 138 -13.19 -21.86 -8.37
C THR A 138 -11.69 -21.59 -8.44
N SER A 139 -11.28 -20.47 -9.05
CA SER A 139 -9.88 -20.06 -9.16
C SER A 139 -9.25 -19.87 -7.77
N PHE A 140 -9.97 -19.26 -6.84
CA PHE A 140 -9.53 -19.09 -5.46
C PHE A 140 -9.37 -20.43 -4.75
N ALA A 141 -10.34 -21.34 -4.86
CA ALA A 141 -10.27 -22.68 -4.26
C ALA A 141 -9.06 -23.47 -4.78
N LEU A 142 -8.78 -23.41 -6.09
CA LEU A 142 -7.60 -24.02 -6.70
C LEU A 142 -6.29 -23.38 -6.27
N ALA A 143 -6.29 -22.09 -5.92
CA ALA A 143 -5.12 -21.37 -5.44
C ALA A 143 -4.80 -21.65 -3.96
N LEU A 144 -5.74 -22.15 -3.14
CA LEU A 144 -5.56 -22.37 -1.70
C LEU A 144 -4.32 -23.22 -1.34
N PRO A 145 -3.99 -24.33 -2.01
CA PRO A 145 -2.79 -25.10 -1.69
C PRO A 145 -1.50 -24.29 -1.90
N VAL A 146 -1.40 -23.56 -3.01
CA VAL A 146 -0.25 -22.69 -3.33
C VAL A 146 -0.17 -21.54 -2.34
N LEU A 147 -1.31 -20.96 -1.98
CA LEU A 147 -1.39 -19.89 -0.98
C LEU A 147 -0.93 -20.41 0.40
N GLY A 148 -1.28 -21.63 0.77
CA GLY A 148 -0.82 -22.28 2.00
C GLY A 148 0.70 -22.45 2.03
N ILE A 149 1.32 -22.87 0.93
CA ILE A 149 2.77 -22.98 0.80
C ILE A 149 3.43 -21.59 0.90
N LYS A 150 2.90 -20.58 0.17
CA LYS A 150 3.40 -19.19 0.24
C LYS A 150 3.27 -18.62 1.65
N PHE A 151 2.19 -18.95 2.36
CA PHE A 151 1.97 -18.53 3.74
C PHE A 151 2.94 -19.20 4.72
N ALA A 152 3.21 -20.50 4.57
CA ALA A 152 4.24 -21.18 5.35
C ALA A 152 5.62 -20.57 5.11
N LEU A 153 5.98 -20.30 3.84
CA LEU A 153 7.21 -19.62 3.48
C LEU A 153 7.30 -18.21 4.11
N PHE A 154 6.20 -17.46 4.07
CA PHE A 154 6.09 -16.15 4.72
C PHE A 154 6.42 -16.21 6.21
N ILE A 155 5.84 -17.18 6.95
CA ILE A 155 6.09 -17.35 8.38
C ILE A 155 7.55 -17.69 8.65
N VAL A 156 8.12 -18.62 7.90
CA VAL A 156 9.53 -19.05 8.06
C VAL A 156 10.48 -17.89 7.77
N LEU A 157 10.24 -17.15 6.69
CA LEU A 157 11.05 -15.97 6.33
C LEU A 157 10.91 -14.87 7.37
N MET A 158 9.70 -14.56 7.81
CA MET A 158 9.45 -13.56 8.84
C MET A 158 10.16 -13.90 10.15
N PHE A 159 10.07 -15.15 10.62
CA PHE A 159 10.79 -15.62 11.79
C PHE A 159 12.31 -15.51 11.62
N GLY A 160 12.83 -15.97 10.48
CA GLY A 160 14.26 -15.88 10.17
C GLY A 160 14.78 -14.44 10.14
N LEU A 161 14.01 -13.52 9.54
CA LEU A 161 14.34 -12.09 9.49
C LEU A 161 14.26 -11.43 10.88
N LEU A 162 13.28 -11.78 11.70
CA LEU A 162 13.20 -11.28 13.07
C LEU A 162 14.35 -11.80 13.91
N LEU A 163 14.72 -13.07 13.77
CA LEU A 163 15.79 -13.68 14.56
C LEU A 163 17.19 -13.23 14.12
N LYS A 164 17.44 -13.12 12.80
CA LYS A 164 18.75 -12.92 12.19
C LYS A 164 18.81 -11.72 11.23
N GLY A 165 17.85 -10.82 11.29
CA GLY A 165 17.77 -9.68 10.36
C GLY A 165 18.99 -8.78 10.41
N ASP A 166 19.56 -8.53 11.58
CA ASP A 166 20.77 -7.72 11.73
C ASP A 166 22.01 -8.41 11.12
N GLU A 167 22.12 -9.74 11.24
CA GLU A 167 23.18 -10.52 10.59
C GLU A 167 23.01 -10.52 9.07
N ALA A 168 21.77 -10.72 8.59
CA ALA A 168 21.45 -10.67 7.17
C ALA A 168 21.73 -9.28 6.58
N GLY A 169 21.36 -8.21 7.29
CA GLY A 169 21.64 -6.83 6.90
C GLY A 169 23.15 -6.56 6.80
N ARG A 170 23.93 -6.99 7.80
CA ARG A 170 25.39 -6.87 7.77
C ARG A 170 26.02 -7.67 6.62
N ALA A 171 25.50 -8.88 6.36
CA ALA A 171 25.97 -9.69 5.24
C ALA A 171 25.67 -9.06 3.88
N ALA A 172 24.50 -8.41 3.75
CA ALA A 172 24.12 -7.69 2.54
C ALA A 172 25.01 -6.45 2.28
N VAL A 173 25.46 -5.77 3.33
CA VAL A 173 26.34 -4.58 3.23
C VAL A 173 27.82 -4.96 3.11
N ALA A 174 28.20 -6.18 3.51
CA ALA A 174 29.61 -6.61 3.52
C ALA A 174 30.37 -6.46 2.19
N PRO A 175 29.76 -6.72 1.01
CA PRO A 175 30.43 -6.53 -0.29
C PRO A 175 30.66 -5.07 -0.66
N ILE A 176 29.98 -4.13 0.01
CA ILE A 176 29.99 -2.71 -0.32
C ILE A 176 31.21 -2.04 0.31
N PRO A 177 32.04 -1.31 -0.48
CA PRO A 177 33.15 -0.54 0.03
C PRO A 177 32.74 0.44 1.13
N TYR A 178 33.65 0.76 2.04
CA TYR A 178 33.38 1.61 3.18
C TYR A 178 32.86 3.00 2.79
N ASP A 179 33.39 3.54 1.69
CA ASP A 179 33.08 4.87 1.17
C ASP A 179 31.64 5.04 0.66
N TYR A 180 30.91 3.93 0.47
CA TYR A 180 29.52 3.92 0.01
C TYR A 180 28.53 3.36 1.04
N ARG A 181 28.98 3.10 2.26
CA ARG A 181 28.09 2.52 3.31
C ARG A 181 27.11 3.51 3.90
N ASP A 182 27.49 4.77 3.93
CA ASP A 182 26.61 5.88 4.32
C ASP A 182 25.38 5.96 3.43
N VAL A 183 25.55 5.87 2.11
CA VAL A 183 24.46 5.81 1.13
C VAL A 183 23.53 4.61 1.42
N VAL A 184 24.10 3.42 1.67
CA VAL A 184 23.27 2.24 1.99
C VAL A 184 22.52 2.41 3.29
N TYR A 185 23.13 3.02 4.30
CA TYR A 185 22.44 3.32 5.56
C TYR A 185 21.34 4.35 5.39
N ALA A 186 21.50 5.39 4.60
CA ALA A 186 20.49 6.38 4.27
C ALA A 186 19.30 5.72 3.57
N LEU A 187 19.54 4.94 2.50
CA LEU A 187 18.48 4.22 1.78
C LEU A 187 17.75 3.21 2.67
N THR A 188 18.47 2.48 3.53
CA THR A 188 17.84 1.53 4.48
C THR A 188 16.98 2.25 5.52
N LYS A 189 17.45 3.38 6.03
CA LYS A 189 16.69 4.24 6.94
C LYS A 189 15.42 4.73 6.27
N ARG A 190 15.52 5.25 5.06
CA ARG A 190 14.38 5.70 4.26
C ARG A 190 13.36 4.59 4.03
N ALA A 191 13.82 3.41 3.62
CA ALA A 191 12.98 2.24 3.47
C ALA A 191 12.19 1.90 4.75
N ARG A 192 12.87 1.87 5.90
CA ARG A 192 12.24 1.59 7.19
C ARG A 192 11.20 2.64 7.56
N GLU A 193 11.52 3.92 7.41
CA GLU A 193 10.61 5.03 7.73
C GLU A 193 9.37 4.99 6.84
N THR A 194 9.54 4.76 5.54
CA THR A 194 8.45 4.64 4.58
C THR A 194 7.54 3.45 4.90
N LEU A 195 8.10 2.27 5.14
CA LEU A 195 7.32 1.09 5.52
C LEU A 195 6.55 1.30 6.81
N TYR A 196 7.21 1.84 7.84
CA TYR A 196 6.56 2.13 9.11
C TYR A 196 5.39 3.11 8.93
N ALA A 197 5.58 4.16 8.14
CA ALA A 197 4.51 5.11 7.83
C ALA A 197 3.32 4.46 7.15
N ILE A 198 3.57 3.66 6.10
CA ILE A 198 2.52 2.97 5.36
C ILE A 198 1.71 2.06 6.31
N TYR A 199 2.38 1.19 7.06
CA TYR A 199 1.69 0.22 7.93
C TYR A 199 0.97 0.88 9.11
N VAL A 200 1.60 1.85 9.79
CA VAL A 200 0.96 2.57 10.90
C VAL A 200 -0.28 3.31 10.42
N LEU A 201 -0.20 3.96 9.26
CA LEU A 201 -1.35 4.64 8.67
C LEU A 201 -2.47 3.65 8.34
N GLN A 202 -2.15 2.53 7.68
CA GLN A 202 -3.14 1.53 7.28
C GLN A 202 -3.80 0.85 8.48
N VAL A 203 -3.04 0.51 9.51
CA VAL A 203 -3.60 -0.06 10.76
C VAL A 203 -4.51 0.96 11.46
N ALA A 204 -4.07 2.21 11.57
CA ALA A 204 -4.85 3.26 12.22
C ALA A 204 -6.16 3.56 11.47
N THR A 205 -6.11 3.66 10.13
CA THR A 205 -7.31 3.86 9.31
C THR A 205 -8.23 2.64 9.34
N SER A 206 -7.70 1.42 9.32
CA SER A 206 -8.50 0.18 9.45
C SER A 206 -9.23 0.09 10.77
N ILE A 207 -8.58 0.44 11.88
CA ILE A 207 -9.22 0.47 13.21
C ILE A 207 -10.32 1.55 13.23
N ALA A 208 -10.04 2.73 12.68
CA ALA A 208 -11.03 3.79 12.58
C ALA A 208 -12.23 3.36 11.74
N THR A 209 -11.99 2.70 10.59
CA THR A 209 -13.04 2.13 9.74
C THR A 209 -13.89 1.11 10.51
N LEU A 210 -13.28 0.18 11.25
CA LEU A 210 -14.00 -0.80 12.06
C LEU A 210 -14.91 -0.13 13.09
N VAL A 211 -14.38 0.87 13.83
CA VAL A 211 -15.10 1.59 14.89
C VAL A 211 -16.26 2.39 14.32
N ILE A 212 -16.12 2.96 13.14
CA ILE A 212 -17.16 3.76 12.48
C ILE A 212 -18.18 2.87 11.76
N ALA A 213 -17.71 1.84 11.06
CA ALA A 213 -18.57 0.96 10.24
C ALA A 213 -19.50 0.12 11.10
N TYR A 214 -19.05 -0.37 12.26
CA TYR A 214 -19.86 -1.25 13.11
C TYR A 214 -21.18 -0.59 13.59
N PRO A 215 -21.17 0.59 14.24
CA PRO A 215 -22.40 1.24 14.62
C PRO A 215 -23.26 1.63 13.39
N LEU A 216 -22.62 2.04 12.28
CA LEU A 216 -23.36 2.40 11.08
C LEU A 216 -24.13 1.20 10.51
N PHE A 217 -23.50 0.05 10.30
CA PHE A 217 -24.17 -1.14 9.79
C PHE A 217 -25.23 -1.68 10.78
N ARG A 218 -25.01 -1.53 12.08
CA ARG A 218 -26.03 -1.87 13.11
C ARG A 218 -27.25 -0.95 13.00
N LEU A 219 -27.05 0.35 12.82
CA LEU A 219 -28.12 1.34 12.66
C LEU A 219 -28.90 1.12 11.36
N LEU A 220 -28.23 0.69 10.30
CA LEU A 220 -28.86 0.34 9.02
C LEU A 220 -29.58 -1.02 9.05
N GLY A 221 -29.59 -1.73 10.20
CA GLY A 221 -30.35 -2.97 10.39
C GLY A 221 -29.65 -4.25 9.91
N TYR A 222 -28.36 -4.21 9.58
CA TYR A 222 -27.65 -5.42 9.15
C TYR A 222 -27.37 -6.36 10.33
N GLU A 223 -27.86 -7.60 10.26
CA GLU A 223 -27.59 -8.64 11.26
C GLU A 223 -26.09 -8.98 11.32
N ALA A 224 -25.42 -9.03 10.15
CA ALA A 224 -24.00 -9.32 10.02
C ALA A 224 -23.12 -8.06 10.16
N ALA A 225 -23.54 -7.02 10.88
CA ALA A 225 -22.86 -5.73 10.99
C ALA A 225 -21.36 -5.87 11.38
N LEU A 226 -21.04 -6.78 12.32
CA LEU A 226 -19.64 -7.01 12.73
C LEU A 226 -18.82 -7.59 11.58
N THR A 227 -19.35 -8.58 10.85
CA THR A 227 -18.67 -9.18 9.70
C THR A 227 -18.43 -8.15 8.60
N LEU A 228 -19.44 -7.36 8.25
CA LEU A 228 -19.31 -6.28 7.25
C LEU A 228 -18.28 -5.23 7.68
N SER A 229 -18.25 -4.89 8.97
CA SER A 229 -17.29 -3.90 9.50
C SER A 229 -15.87 -4.43 9.50
N ILE A 230 -15.64 -5.69 9.83
CA ILE A 230 -14.33 -6.34 9.72
C ILE A 230 -13.91 -6.41 8.25
N MET A 231 -14.82 -6.78 7.33
CA MET A 231 -14.51 -6.77 5.90
C MET A 231 -14.15 -5.37 5.39
N ALA A 232 -14.90 -4.34 5.78
CA ALA A 232 -14.59 -2.96 5.43
C ALA A 232 -13.21 -2.54 5.97
N ALA A 233 -12.89 -2.88 7.23
CA ALA A 233 -11.60 -2.59 7.85
C ALA A 233 -10.43 -3.32 7.16
N VAL A 234 -10.64 -4.56 6.72
CA VAL A 234 -9.64 -5.31 5.94
C VAL A 234 -9.46 -4.70 4.55
N LEU A 235 -10.56 -4.38 3.88
CA LEU A 235 -10.51 -3.72 2.58
C LEU A 235 -9.86 -2.35 2.65
N GLN A 236 -9.88 -1.67 3.80
CA GLN A 236 -9.18 -0.39 4.02
C GLN A 236 -7.67 -0.46 3.74
N PHE A 237 -7.05 -1.67 3.78
CA PHE A 237 -5.66 -1.84 3.34
C PHE A 237 -5.45 -1.55 1.85
N VAL A 238 -6.52 -1.54 1.04
CA VAL A 238 -6.48 -1.09 -0.35
C VAL A 238 -6.82 0.40 -0.40
N PRO A 239 -5.85 1.30 -0.57
CA PRO A 239 -6.10 2.74 -0.56
C PRO A 239 -7.10 3.16 -1.63
N ILE A 240 -7.88 4.21 -1.34
CA ILE A 240 -8.83 4.86 -2.25
C ILE A 240 -10.11 4.05 -2.50
N ILE A 241 -10.00 2.78 -2.90
CA ILE A 241 -11.14 1.94 -3.28
C ILE A 241 -11.58 0.95 -2.18
N GLY A 242 -10.78 0.78 -1.13
CA GLY A 242 -10.97 -0.28 -0.14
C GLY A 242 -12.41 -0.54 0.31
N PRO A 243 -12.96 0.22 1.25
CA PRO A 243 -14.32 -0.04 1.75
C PRO A 243 -15.41 0.16 0.71
N SER A 244 -15.21 0.98 -0.33
CA SER A 244 -16.19 1.15 -1.41
C SER A 244 -16.40 -0.12 -2.22
N MET A 245 -15.41 -1.03 -2.28
CA MET A 245 -15.59 -2.37 -2.87
C MET A 245 -16.63 -3.22 -2.13
N LEU A 246 -16.89 -2.94 -0.85
CA LEU A 246 -17.94 -3.58 -0.09
C LEU A 246 -19.27 -2.81 -0.20
N ILE A 247 -19.21 -1.48 -0.13
CA ILE A 247 -20.41 -0.62 -0.11
C ILE A 247 -21.11 -0.64 -1.47
N ALA A 248 -20.37 -0.61 -2.57
CA ALA A 248 -20.95 -0.55 -3.91
C ALA A 248 -21.83 -1.77 -4.25
N PRO A 249 -21.41 -3.03 -4.04
CA PRO A 249 -22.27 -4.18 -4.26
C PRO A 249 -23.52 -4.19 -3.38
N ILE A 250 -23.41 -3.79 -2.10
CA ILE A 250 -24.57 -3.73 -1.18
C ILE A 250 -25.56 -2.67 -1.67
N THR A 251 -25.06 -1.51 -2.08
CA THR A 251 -25.88 -0.44 -2.64
C THR A 251 -26.60 -0.90 -3.90
N LEU A 252 -25.86 -1.53 -4.82
CA LEU A 252 -26.42 -2.05 -6.07
C LEU A 252 -27.50 -3.12 -5.83
N TYR A 253 -27.27 -4.01 -4.86
CA TYR A 253 -28.26 -4.99 -4.44
C TYR A 253 -29.59 -4.34 -4.02
N HIS A 254 -29.52 -3.29 -3.17
CA HIS A 254 -30.72 -2.56 -2.75
C HIS A 254 -31.42 -1.83 -3.91
N VAL A 255 -30.66 -1.28 -4.85
CA VAL A 255 -31.22 -0.71 -6.08
C VAL A 255 -31.96 -1.79 -6.88
N ALA A 256 -31.36 -2.97 -7.02
CA ALA A 256 -31.92 -4.06 -7.81
C ALA A 256 -33.24 -4.64 -7.24
N ILE A 257 -33.36 -4.68 -5.92
CA ILE A 257 -34.63 -5.10 -5.25
C ILE A 257 -35.66 -3.97 -5.12
N GLY A 258 -35.35 -2.76 -5.65
CA GLY A 258 -36.25 -1.61 -5.63
C GLY A 258 -36.33 -0.84 -4.31
N ASP A 259 -35.47 -1.17 -3.33
CA ASP A 259 -35.34 -0.43 -2.07
C ASP A 259 -34.40 0.75 -2.21
N LEU A 260 -34.86 1.80 -2.88
CA LEU A 260 -34.06 3.01 -3.15
C LEU A 260 -33.69 3.77 -1.87
N VAL A 261 -34.49 3.63 -0.79
CA VAL A 261 -34.21 4.28 0.49
C VAL A 261 -32.96 3.61 1.13
N ALA A 262 -32.98 2.28 1.25
CA ALA A 262 -31.83 1.55 1.76
C ALA A 262 -30.60 1.74 0.86
N ALA A 263 -30.77 1.71 -0.47
CA ALA A 263 -29.69 1.98 -1.41
C ALA A 263 -29.03 3.34 -1.17
N THR A 264 -29.83 4.39 -1.04
CA THR A 264 -29.35 5.75 -0.79
C THR A 264 -28.65 5.86 0.57
N LEU A 265 -29.26 5.30 1.63
CA LEU A 265 -28.68 5.34 2.96
C LEU A 265 -27.35 4.59 3.02
N VAL A 266 -27.29 3.35 2.50
CA VAL A 266 -26.05 2.55 2.49
C VAL A 266 -24.99 3.18 1.60
N GLY A 267 -25.37 3.62 0.39
CA GLY A 267 -24.45 4.23 -0.55
C GLY A 267 -23.86 5.52 0.00
N VAL A 268 -24.70 6.48 0.38
CA VAL A 268 -24.21 7.78 0.84
C VAL A 268 -23.52 7.69 2.19
N LEU A 269 -24.19 7.10 3.20
CA LEU A 269 -23.58 7.01 4.54
C LEU A 269 -22.37 6.07 4.55
N GLY A 270 -22.40 4.97 3.80
CA GLY A 270 -21.27 4.06 3.67
C GLY A 270 -20.07 4.73 3.02
N LEU A 271 -20.24 5.43 1.89
CA LEU A 271 -19.13 6.14 1.25
C LEU A 271 -18.58 7.26 2.14
N VAL A 272 -19.46 8.08 2.74
CA VAL A 272 -19.00 9.21 3.56
C VAL A 272 -18.35 8.74 4.85
N PHE A 273 -18.99 7.85 5.61
CA PHE A 273 -18.55 7.50 6.95
C PHE A 273 -17.58 6.31 6.98
N VAL A 274 -17.72 5.33 6.08
CA VAL A 274 -16.88 4.13 6.12
C VAL A 274 -15.72 4.23 5.16
N ALA A 275 -15.90 4.80 3.96
CA ALA A 275 -14.83 4.92 2.99
C ALA A 275 -13.97 6.19 3.16
N TRP A 276 -14.59 7.37 3.35
CA TRP A 276 -13.85 8.64 3.34
C TRP A 276 -13.49 9.16 4.73
N LEU A 277 -14.39 9.10 5.70
CA LEU A 277 -14.17 9.70 7.02
C LEU A 277 -12.94 9.15 7.74
N PRO A 278 -12.63 7.82 7.75
CA PRO A 278 -11.42 7.31 8.38
C PRO A 278 -10.15 7.92 7.79
N ASP A 279 -10.08 8.04 6.47
CA ASP A 279 -8.94 8.63 5.78
C ASP A 279 -8.78 10.13 6.11
N ILE A 280 -9.86 10.90 6.02
CA ILE A 280 -9.85 12.34 6.33
C ILE A 280 -9.55 12.60 7.81
N ALA A 281 -10.04 11.74 8.71
CA ALA A 281 -9.85 11.92 10.14
C ALA A 281 -8.47 11.49 10.64
N VAL A 282 -7.91 10.43 10.07
CA VAL A 282 -6.66 9.81 10.57
C VAL A 282 -5.42 10.36 9.89
N ARG A 283 -5.43 10.51 8.55
CA ARG A 283 -4.25 10.94 7.79
C ARG A 283 -3.65 12.28 8.26
N PRO A 284 -4.43 13.34 8.55
CA PRO A 284 -3.83 14.62 8.99
C PRO A 284 -3.27 14.58 10.41
N ARG A 285 -3.74 13.64 11.25
CA ARG A 285 -3.34 13.53 12.66
C ARG A 285 -2.06 12.73 12.87
N LEU A 286 -1.69 11.90 11.90
CA LEU A 286 -0.42 11.20 11.92
C LEU A 286 0.69 12.13 11.40
N PRO A 287 1.83 12.22 12.11
CA PRO A 287 2.88 13.16 11.74
C PRO A 287 3.36 12.91 10.31
N ARG A 288 3.38 13.96 9.50
CA ARG A 288 3.88 13.97 8.10
C ARG A 288 5.35 13.58 7.96
N ARG A 289 6.03 13.29 9.08
CA ARG A 289 7.47 12.96 9.14
C ARG A 289 7.87 11.61 8.54
N SER A 290 6.89 10.79 8.15
CA SER A 290 7.22 9.39 7.88
C SER A 290 7.36 8.99 6.42
N ALA A 291 6.83 9.70 5.45
CA ALA A 291 6.96 9.28 4.06
C ALA A 291 7.77 10.26 3.19
N GLY A 292 7.83 11.57 3.52
CA GLY A 292 8.60 12.59 2.78
C GLY A 292 8.39 12.57 1.26
N LEU A 293 7.39 11.84 0.77
CA LEU A 293 7.03 11.76 -0.62
C LEU A 293 5.87 12.70 -0.91
N PRO A 294 5.94 13.51 -1.97
CA PRO A 294 4.77 14.18 -2.53
C PRO A 294 3.65 13.17 -2.82
N GLY A 295 2.39 13.59 -2.59
CA GLY A 295 1.24 12.71 -2.79
C GLY A 295 1.14 12.12 -4.19
N SER A 296 1.55 12.88 -5.21
CA SER A 296 1.63 12.47 -6.62
C SER A 296 2.59 11.29 -6.82
N LEU A 297 3.80 11.37 -6.26
CA LEU A 297 4.80 10.28 -6.35
C LEU A 297 4.37 9.04 -5.58
N TYR A 298 3.72 9.23 -4.42
CA TYR A 298 3.12 8.11 -3.69
C TYR A 298 2.07 7.41 -4.54
N PHE A 299 1.19 8.16 -5.22
CA PHE A 299 0.14 7.61 -6.08
C PHE A 299 0.72 6.89 -7.31
N VAL A 300 1.75 7.45 -7.95
CA VAL A 300 2.46 6.81 -9.07
C VAL A 300 3.08 5.49 -8.60
N GLY A 301 3.77 5.49 -7.46
CA GLY A 301 4.36 4.27 -6.89
C GLY A 301 3.30 3.22 -6.57
N PHE A 302 2.20 3.63 -5.92
CA PHE A 302 1.08 2.75 -5.61
C PHE A 302 0.47 2.12 -6.86
N THR A 303 0.10 2.95 -7.85
CA THR A 303 -0.57 2.49 -9.07
C THR A 303 0.35 1.64 -9.94
N GLY A 304 1.57 2.13 -10.17
CA GLY A 304 2.59 1.38 -10.93
C GLY A 304 2.95 0.06 -10.26
N GLY A 305 3.12 0.06 -8.93
CA GLY A 305 3.39 -1.15 -8.16
C GLY A 305 2.25 -2.16 -8.25
N LEU A 306 1.00 -1.71 -8.08
CA LEU A 306 -0.19 -2.57 -8.18
C LEU A 306 -0.28 -3.27 -9.53
N PHE A 307 -0.07 -2.54 -10.63
CA PHE A 307 -0.16 -3.11 -11.98
C PHE A 307 1.01 -4.02 -12.34
N THR A 308 2.20 -3.81 -11.77
CA THR A 308 3.40 -4.60 -12.09
C THR A 308 3.62 -5.78 -11.15
N LEU A 309 3.41 -5.59 -9.85
CA LEU A 309 3.67 -6.57 -8.79
C LEU A 309 2.39 -7.16 -8.18
N GLY A 310 1.20 -6.75 -8.66
CA GLY A 310 -0.06 -7.14 -8.08
C GLY A 310 -0.27 -6.55 -6.67
N PRO A 311 -1.03 -7.23 -5.78
CA PRO A 311 -1.41 -6.69 -4.47
C PRO A 311 -0.24 -6.26 -3.58
N ILE A 312 0.92 -6.94 -3.65
CA ILE A 312 2.11 -6.55 -2.89
C ILE A 312 2.66 -5.20 -3.36
N GLY A 313 2.45 -4.85 -4.61
CA GLY A 313 2.87 -3.58 -5.21
C GLY A 313 2.26 -2.35 -4.54
N ILE A 314 1.13 -2.50 -3.83
CA ILE A 314 0.52 -1.46 -3.00
C ILE A 314 1.51 -0.91 -1.96
N VAL A 315 2.36 -1.77 -1.41
CA VAL A 315 3.37 -1.41 -0.40
C VAL A 315 4.73 -1.21 -1.04
N VAL A 316 5.13 -2.13 -1.93
CA VAL A 316 6.47 -2.15 -2.54
C VAL A 316 6.63 -1.01 -3.56
N GLY A 317 5.57 -0.62 -4.27
CA GLY A 317 5.63 0.47 -5.25
C GLY A 317 6.03 1.81 -4.62
N PRO A 318 5.29 2.33 -3.64
CA PRO A 318 5.69 3.55 -2.93
C PRO A 318 7.06 3.43 -2.24
N LEU A 319 7.41 2.24 -1.75
CA LEU A 319 8.74 1.99 -1.17
C LEU A 319 9.86 2.17 -2.21
N ILE A 320 9.71 1.59 -3.40
CA ILE A 320 10.71 1.74 -4.49
C ILE A 320 10.84 3.22 -4.88
N VAL A 321 9.72 3.94 -5.01
CA VAL A 321 9.74 5.37 -5.33
C VAL A 321 10.43 6.17 -4.22
N ALA A 322 10.17 5.86 -2.94
CA ALA A 322 10.82 6.52 -1.82
C ALA A 322 12.34 6.32 -1.81
N ILE A 323 12.79 5.09 -2.07
CA ILE A 323 14.22 4.76 -2.17
C ILE A 323 14.85 5.46 -3.37
N PHE A 324 14.13 5.54 -4.50
CA PHE A 324 14.60 6.23 -5.69
C PHE A 324 14.77 7.73 -5.45
N VAL A 325 13.79 8.39 -4.82
CA VAL A 325 13.86 9.82 -4.47
C VAL A 325 15.06 10.06 -3.54
N GLU A 326 15.23 9.26 -2.50
CA GLU A 326 16.36 9.38 -1.58
C GLU A 326 17.71 9.21 -2.30
N ALA A 327 17.78 8.29 -3.27
CA ALA A 327 19.00 8.11 -4.06
C ALA A 327 19.28 9.32 -4.97
N VAL A 328 18.24 9.95 -5.50
CA VAL A 328 18.36 11.19 -6.31
C VAL A 328 18.78 12.36 -5.42
N ASP A 329 18.21 12.48 -4.21
CA ASP A 329 18.57 13.53 -3.25
C ASP A 329 20.06 13.39 -2.86
N LEU A 330 20.52 12.19 -2.51
CA LEU A 330 21.93 11.93 -2.18
C LEU A 330 22.87 12.26 -3.36
N LEU A 331 22.45 11.96 -4.59
CA LEU A 331 23.21 12.31 -5.78
C LEU A 331 23.23 13.83 -6.01
N ALA A 332 22.11 14.50 -5.79
CA ALA A 332 22.00 15.97 -5.94
C ALA A 332 22.90 16.69 -4.92
N ASP A 333 22.91 16.22 -3.67
CA ASP A 333 23.80 16.74 -2.62
C ASP A 333 25.27 16.58 -2.98
N GLU A 334 25.65 15.42 -3.54
CA GLU A 334 27.03 15.17 -3.95
C GLU A 334 27.46 16.03 -5.14
N VAL A 335 26.54 16.28 -6.08
CA VAL A 335 26.88 17.02 -7.33
C VAL A 335 26.75 18.53 -7.18
N ASN A 336 25.74 19.03 -6.42
CA ASN A 336 25.35 20.44 -6.43
C ASN A 336 25.48 21.17 -5.07
N GLY A 337 25.66 20.44 -4.00
CA GLY A 337 26.00 20.95 -2.68
C GLY A 337 24.89 21.48 -1.81
N ASP A 338 23.69 21.91 -2.31
CA ASP A 338 22.67 22.51 -1.41
C ASP A 338 21.19 22.46 -1.86
N ALA A 339 20.85 21.86 -3.02
CA ALA A 339 19.45 21.78 -3.47
C ALA A 339 18.98 20.32 -3.57
N THR A 340 18.06 19.92 -2.70
CA THR A 340 17.48 18.56 -2.75
C THR A 340 16.39 18.46 -3.80
N PHE A 341 16.22 17.25 -4.41
CA PHE A 341 15.12 16.97 -5.34
C PHE A 341 13.75 17.21 -4.70
N THR A 342 13.62 16.94 -3.41
CA THR A 342 12.40 17.17 -2.63
C THR A 342 12.06 18.64 -2.56
N ASP A 343 13.05 19.51 -2.36
CA ASP A 343 12.86 20.98 -2.34
C ASP A 343 12.41 21.50 -3.70
N LEU A 344 12.93 20.93 -4.79
CA LEU A 344 12.53 21.30 -6.15
C LEU A 344 11.08 20.91 -6.47
N VAL A 345 10.61 19.76 -5.98
CA VAL A 345 9.23 19.30 -6.18
C VAL A 345 8.25 20.06 -5.28
N GLU A 346 8.64 20.36 -4.03
CA GLU A 346 7.82 21.16 -3.11
C GLU A 346 7.73 22.65 -3.53
N ALA A 347 8.75 23.17 -4.20
CA ALA A 347 8.73 24.53 -4.73
C ALA A 347 7.74 24.69 -5.90
N ASP A 348 7.51 23.64 -6.68
CA ASP A 348 6.54 23.64 -7.79
C ASP A 348 5.08 23.54 -7.31
N ASP A 349 4.86 22.99 -6.11
CA ASP A 349 3.53 22.93 -5.46
C ASP A 349 3.18 24.22 -4.65
N GLN A 350 4.12 25.15 -4.50
CA GLN A 350 3.85 26.46 -3.90
C GLN A 350 3.38 27.38 -5.01
N GLU A 351 2.11 27.77 -4.95
CA GLU A 351 1.50 28.81 -5.77
C GLU A 351 2.42 30.05 -5.83
N PRO A 352 2.71 30.60 -7.01
CA PRO A 352 3.61 31.75 -7.09
C PRO A 352 3.09 32.88 -6.17
N PRO A 353 3.97 33.53 -5.41
CA PRO A 353 3.55 34.63 -4.54
C PRO A 353 2.77 35.64 -5.38
N ASP A 354 1.58 35.99 -4.89
CA ASP A 354 0.68 36.97 -5.49
C ASP A 354 1.50 38.10 -6.13
N ALA A 355 1.35 38.24 -7.44
CA ALA A 355 1.94 39.41 -8.13
C ALA A 355 1.41 40.66 -7.43
N PRO A 356 2.26 41.63 -7.09
CA PRO A 356 1.82 42.83 -6.38
C PRO A 356 0.72 43.51 -7.19
N ALA A 357 -0.42 43.72 -6.56
CA ALA A 357 -1.60 44.40 -7.09
C ALA A 357 -1.36 45.92 -7.20
N ASP A 358 -0.25 46.37 -7.79
CA ASP A 358 0.12 47.77 -7.90
C ASP A 358 0.44 48.17 -9.33
N THR A 359 -0.50 47.96 -10.28
CA THR A 359 -0.39 48.54 -11.62
C THR A 359 -1.69 49.15 -12.14
N GLU A 360 -2.78 49.18 -11.36
CA GLU A 360 -4.03 49.86 -11.80
C GLU A 360 -4.23 51.27 -11.28
N THR A 361 -3.38 51.77 -10.36
CA THR A 361 -3.58 53.10 -9.78
C THR A 361 -2.85 54.23 -10.55
N THR A 362 -1.89 53.91 -11.43
CA THR A 362 -1.13 54.94 -12.16
C THR A 362 -1.72 55.34 -13.53
N LEU A 363 -2.74 54.62 -14.03
CA LEU A 363 -3.42 54.99 -15.29
C LEU A 363 -4.66 55.87 -15.11
N LYS A 364 -5.14 56.08 -13.87
CA LYS A 364 -6.28 56.99 -13.60
C LYS A 364 -5.88 58.41 -13.24
N GLU A 365 -4.63 58.66 -12.83
CA GLU A 365 -4.15 60.04 -12.54
C GLU A 365 -3.63 60.80 -13.78
N SER A 366 -3.21 60.08 -14.83
CA SER A 366 -2.74 60.75 -16.06
C SER A 366 -3.86 61.23 -17.00
N THR A 367 -5.11 60.77 -16.78
CA THR A 367 -6.26 61.17 -17.63
C THR A 367 -7.08 62.31 -17.03
N SER A 368 -6.82 62.68 -15.76
CA SER A 368 -7.52 63.78 -15.11
C SER A 368 -6.82 65.15 -15.25
N GLN A 369 -5.57 65.17 -15.76
CA GLN A 369 -4.79 66.44 -15.88
C GLN A 369 -4.74 67.01 -17.30
N ALA A 370 -5.42 66.38 -18.26
CA ALA A 370 -5.50 66.86 -19.66
C ALA A 370 -6.87 67.46 -20.04
N ALA A 371 -7.74 67.78 -19.06
CA ALA A 371 -9.07 68.35 -19.32
C ALA A 371 -9.30 69.72 -18.72
N ASP A 372 -8.22 70.40 -18.18
CA ASP A 372 -8.29 71.79 -17.72
C ASP A 372 -7.02 72.58 -18.22
N ASP A 373 -6.96 72.78 -19.53
CA ASP A 373 -6.28 73.97 -20.18
C ASP A 373 -6.87 74.14 -21.58
#